data_3d70053af28889a6eddd710b20a67dbf
#
_entry.id   3d70053af28889a6eddd710b20a67dbf
#
_cell.length_a   1.000
_cell.length_b   1.000
_cell.length_c   1.000
_cell.angle_alpha   90.00
_cell.angle_beta   90.00
_cell.angle_gamma   90.00
#
_symmetry.space_group_name_H-M   'P 1'
#
loop_
_entity.id
_entity.type
_entity.pdbx_description
1 polymer ?
#
loop_
_entity_poly.entity_id
_entity_poly.type
_entity_poly.pdbx_seq_one_letter_code
_entity_poly.pdbx_strand_id
1 'polypeptide(L)'
;LCQLLEAFAREGVHIMLKDFSLNMPLPTVAAIAWDPSTLGQSSEIVFTAGTAASPAKAAIRAVTEVAQLAGDFCTNACYEASGLSKFNTLEEAAWLFEGPSVSLDSLPTVEDSDIRQELLTALDGLRPMTMYAVETTHQRLGIPTHYTIVPGMAFRERDRNQSLGLFVGRKLVEEADAATALDGLKVLEECYPKAHF
;
A
#
# COMPACT_ATOMS: atom_id res chain seq x y z
N LEU A 1 -6.10 -7.87 15.61
CA LEU A 1 -4.79 -7.29 15.32
C LEU A 1 -3.80 -7.57 16.45
N CYS A 2 -4.07 -7.22 17.71
CA CYS A 2 -3.13 -7.43 18.84
C CYS A 2 -2.63 -8.86 18.94
N GLN A 3 -3.50 -9.85 18.86
CA GLN A 3 -3.12 -11.27 18.91
C GLN A 3 -2.15 -11.68 17.79
N LEU A 4 -2.30 -11.10 16.58
CA LEU A 4 -1.38 -11.34 15.47
C LEU A 4 0.00 -10.73 15.77
N LEU A 5 0.04 -9.47 16.20
CA LEU A 5 1.29 -8.80 16.55
C LEU A 5 2.02 -9.51 17.69
N GLU A 6 1.28 -9.96 18.72
CA GLU A 6 1.83 -10.76 19.81
C GLU A 6 2.38 -12.12 19.34
N ALA A 7 1.73 -12.74 18.34
CA ALA A 7 2.21 -13.99 17.78
C ALA A 7 3.56 -13.79 17.07
N PHE A 8 3.69 -12.76 16.24
CA PHE A 8 4.97 -12.43 15.61
C PHE A 8 6.05 -12.07 16.62
N ALA A 9 5.72 -11.27 17.63
CA ALA A 9 6.67 -10.90 18.68
C ALA A 9 7.20 -12.10 19.47
N ARG A 10 6.37 -13.11 19.70
CA ARG A 10 6.80 -14.37 20.36
C ARG A 10 7.81 -15.16 19.53
N GLU A 11 7.73 -15.06 18.21
CA GLU A 11 8.71 -15.67 17.30
C GLU A 11 9.91 -14.76 17.03
N GLY A 12 10.03 -13.62 17.72
CA GLY A 12 11.13 -12.68 17.60
C GLY A 12 11.01 -11.73 16.41
N VAL A 13 9.91 -11.77 15.66
CA VAL A 13 9.67 -10.88 14.51
C VAL A 13 9.05 -9.57 15.00
N HIS A 14 9.69 -8.47 14.66
CA HIS A 14 9.18 -7.12 14.92
C HIS A 14 8.33 -6.65 13.75
N ILE A 15 7.22 -5.98 14.05
CA ILE A 15 6.35 -5.37 13.04
C ILE A 15 6.08 -3.92 13.42
N MET A 16 6.33 -3.01 12.49
CA MET A 16 5.86 -1.64 12.55
C MET A 16 4.73 -1.44 11.54
N LEU A 17 3.68 -0.74 11.97
CA LEU A 17 2.60 -0.32 11.09
C LEU A 17 2.79 1.13 10.67
N LYS A 18 2.53 1.45 9.41
CA LYS A 18 2.64 2.79 8.86
C LYS A 18 1.41 3.14 8.04
N ASP A 19 0.97 4.39 8.14
CA ASP A 19 -0.10 4.91 7.30
C ASP A 19 0.41 5.13 5.87
N PHE A 20 -0.22 4.48 4.92
CA PHE A 20 0.01 4.60 3.49
C PHE A 20 -1.26 5.05 2.76
N SER A 21 -2.21 5.66 3.47
CA SER A 21 -3.49 6.06 2.90
C SER A 21 -3.39 7.17 1.86
N LEU A 22 -2.34 7.99 1.90
CA LEU A 22 -2.12 9.11 0.95
C LEU A 22 -3.38 9.99 0.80
N ASN A 23 -4.05 10.29 1.92
CA ASN A 23 -5.32 11.02 1.95
C ASN A 23 -6.41 10.46 1.03
N MET A 24 -6.33 9.17 0.68
CA MET A 24 -7.38 8.46 -0.04
C MET A 24 -8.51 8.07 0.92
N PRO A 25 -9.74 7.89 0.42
CA PRO A 25 -10.90 7.61 1.27
C PRO A 25 -10.84 6.26 1.99
N LEU A 26 -10.11 5.29 1.42
CA LEU A 26 -9.91 4.00 2.06
C LEU A 26 -8.56 3.99 2.77
N PRO A 27 -8.52 3.56 4.05
CA PRO A 27 -7.27 3.43 4.76
C PRO A 27 -6.40 2.34 4.15
N THR A 28 -5.14 2.66 3.97
CA THR A 28 -4.09 1.72 3.57
C THR A 28 -3.03 1.71 4.66
N VAL A 29 -2.78 0.53 5.22
CA VAL A 29 -1.76 0.34 6.26
C VAL A 29 -0.66 -0.53 5.70
N ALA A 30 0.58 -0.08 5.79
CA ALA A 30 1.74 -0.90 5.55
C ALA A 30 2.19 -1.60 6.83
N ALA A 31 2.65 -2.84 6.70
CA ALA A 31 3.36 -3.56 7.75
C ALA A 31 4.80 -3.77 7.30
N ILE A 32 5.75 -3.30 8.11
CA ILE A 32 7.18 -3.47 7.90
C ILE A 32 7.66 -4.41 8.99
N ALA A 33 8.10 -5.58 8.58
CA ALA A 33 8.52 -6.65 9.48
C ALA A 33 10.02 -6.94 9.31
N TRP A 34 10.70 -7.25 10.42
CA TRP A 34 12.09 -7.70 10.41
C TRP A 34 12.34 -8.67 11.55
N ASP A 35 13.28 -9.57 11.33
CA ASP A 35 13.77 -10.51 12.32
C ASP A 35 15.23 -10.17 12.63
N PRO A 36 15.56 -9.74 13.87
CA PRO A 36 16.92 -9.42 14.26
C PRO A 36 17.90 -10.59 14.09
N SER A 37 17.42 -11.83 14.07
CA SER A 37 18.26 -13.01 13.90
C SER A 37 18.73 -13.22 12.45
N THR A 38 18.11 -12.53 11.49
CA THR A 38 18.42 -12.64 10.05
C THR A 38 19.14 -11.40 9.50
N LEU A 39 19.54 -10.45 10.34
CA LEU A 39 20.28 -9.28 9.91
C LEU A 39 21.61 -9.65 9.23
N GLY A 40 21.96 -8.94 8.17
CA GLY A 40 23.13 -9.21 7.33
C GLY A 40 22.91 -10.32 6.31
N GLN A 41 21.69 -10.87 6.21
CA GLN A 41 21.31 -11.78 5.11
C GLN A 41 20.75 -10.98 3.93
N SER A 42 20.43 -11.64 2.83
CA SER A 42 19.97 -10.99 1.59
C SER A 42 18.62 -10.25 1.70
N SER A 43 17.81 -10.59 2.69
CA SER A 43 16.53 -9.94 2.96
C SER A 43 16.36 -9.78 4.46
N GLU A 44 16.61 -8.58 4.97
CA GLU A 44 16.45 -8.25 6.38
C GLU A 44 15.02 -7.83 6.73
N ILE A 45 14.28 -7.34 5.72
CA ILE A 45 12.92 -6.82 5.91
C ILE A 45 11.94 -7.45 4.94
N VAL A 46 10.71 -7.58 5.40
CA VAL A 46 9.52 -7.86 4.58
C VAL A 46 8.55 -6.71 4.77
N PHE A 47 8.05 -6.14 3.68
CA PHE A 47 7.02 -5.13 3.77
C PHE A 47 5.81 -5.49 2.90
N THR A 48 4.64 -5.20 3.42
CA THR A 48 3.35 -5.51 2.84
C THR A 48 2.41 -4.34 3.03
N ALA A 49 1.29 -4.32 2.35
CA ALA A 49 0.27 -3.31 2.57
C ALA A 49 -1.13 -3.92 2.46
N GLY A 50 -2.04 -3.45 3.30
CA GLY A 50 -3.43 -3.82 3.27
C GLY A 50 -4.33 -2.60 3.15
N THR A 51 -5.31 -2.66 2.24
CA THR A 51 -6.37 -1.65 2.11
C THR A 51 -7.71 -2.30 2.44
N ALA A 52 -8.53 -1.64 3.22
CA ALA A 52 -9.87 -2.12 3.57
C ALA A 52 -10.80 -0.94 3.90
N ALA A 53 -12.07 -1.23 4.21
CA ALA A 53 -13.03 -0.21 4.59
C ALA A 53 -12.73 0.45 5.94
N SER A 54 -12.05 -0.27 6.84
CA SER A 54 -11.63 0.27 8.14
C SER A 54 -10.13 0.06 8.40
N PRO A 55 -9.51 0.95 9.21
CA PRO A 55 -8.09 0.87 9.54
C PRO A 55 -7.69 -0.46 10.17
N ALA A 56 -8.52 -0.99 11.06
CA ALA A 56 -8.26 -2.27 11.72
C ALA A 56 -8.20 -3.43 10.71
N LYS A 57 -9.14 -3.48 9.75
CA LYS A 57 -9.14 -4.48 8.69
C LYS A 57 -7.95 -4.31 7.74
N ALA A 58 -7.59 -3.05 7.41
CA ALA A 58 -6.42 -2.75 6.59
C ALA A 58 -5.14 -3.26 7.27
N ALA A 59 -4.95 -2.96 8.56
CA ALA A 59 -3.82 -3.43 9.34
C ALA A 59 -3.76 -4.97 9.45
N ILE A 60 -4.91 -5.64 9.67
CA ILE A 60 -4.97 -7.11 9.72
C ILE A 60 -4.54 -7.69 8.37
N ARG A 61 -4.98 -7.15 7.25
CA ARG A 61 -4.57 -7.60 5.91
C ARG A 61 -3.07 -7.47 5.71
N ALA A 62 -2.50 -6.30 6.05
CA ALA A 62 -1.06 -6.09 5.95
C ALA A 62 -0.27 -7.11 6.78
N VAL A 63 -0.64 -7.30 8.06
CA VAL A 63 0.06 -8.25 8.96
C VAL A 63 -0.10 -9.70 8.52
N THR A 64 -1.27 -10.10 8.01
CA THR A 64 -1.45 -11.47 7.51
C THR A 64 -0.65 -11.73 6.23
N GLU A 65 -0.44 -10.73 5.39
CA GLU A 65 0.41 -10.84 4.21
C GLU A 65 1.90 -10.97 4.59
N VAL A 66 2.34 -10.37 5.69
CA VAL A 66 3.68 -10.63 6.25
C VAL A 66 3.90 -12.13 6.48
N ALA A 67 2.91 -12.84 7.04
CA ALA A 67 3.02 -14.29 7.25
C ALA A 67 3.20 -15.09 5.96
N GLN A 68 2.64 -14.61 4.84
CA GLN A 68 2.81 -15.25 3.53
C GLN A 68 4.23 -15.06 2.98
N LEU A 69 4.86 -13.92 3.29
CA LEU A 69 6.18 -13.55 2.82
C LEU A 69 7.29 -13.83 3.83
N ALA A 70 6.97 -14.33 5.03
CA ALA A 70 7.95 -14.59 6.10
C ALA A 70 9.06 -15.58 5.68
N GLY A 71 8.81 -16.43 4.69
CA GLY A 71 9.85 -17.28 4.09
C GLY A 71 11.00 -16.50 3.45
N ASP A 72 10.78 -15.23 3.08
CA ASP A 72 11.81 -14.38 2.47
C ASP A 72 12.94 -14.04 3.45
N PHE A 73 12.69 -14.05 4.76
CA PHE A 73 13.73 -13.86 5.79
C PHE A 73 14.80 -14.95 5.79
N CYS A 74 14.44 -16.17 5.40
CA CYS A 74 15.32 -17.33 5.48
C CYS A 74 15.82 -17.82 4.12
N THR A 75 15.35 -17.20 3.04
CA THR A 75 15.72 -17.59 1.68
C THR A 75 16.23 -16.37 0.91
N ASN A 76 17.10 -16.61 -0.06
CA ASN A 76 17.50 -15.54 -0.99
C ASN A 76 16.38 -15.22 -2.01
N ALA A 77 15.16 -15.62 -1.75
CA ALA A 77 14.03 -15.38 -2.62
C ALA A 77 13.51 -13.95 -2.41
N CYS A 78 13.99 -13.05 -3.23
CA CYS A 78 13.40 -11.71 -3.35
C CYS A 78 12.20 -11.82 -4.29
N TYR A 79 10.98 -11.84 -3.73
CA TYR A 79 9.78 -11.80 -4.55
C TYR A 79 9.55 -10.40 -5.12
N GLU A 80 9.91 -10.21 -6.36
CA GLU A 80 9.69 -8.97 -7.11
C GLU A 80 8.35 -9.02 -7.86
N ALA A 81 7.24 -8.91 -7.15
CA ALA A 81 5.91 -8.92 -7.77
C ALA A 81 5.66 -7.74 -8.70
N SER A 82 6.30 -6.61 -8.43
CA SER A 82 6.02 -5.35 -9.11
C SER A 82 7.04 -4.96 -10.16
N GLY A 83 8.21 -5.62 -10.21
CA GLY A 83 9.36 -5.18 -11.01
C GLY A 83 9.95 -3.83 -10.51
N LEU A 84 9.53 -3.36 -9.35
CA LEU A 84 10.14 -2.24 -8.64
C LEU A 84 11.20 -2.79 -7.68
N SER A 85 12.28 -2.04 -7.50
CA SER A 85 13.31 -2.37 -6.52
C SER A 85 12.69 -2.51 -5.14
N LYS A 86 13.01 -3.59 -4.45
CA LYS A 86 12.67 -3.76 -3.03
C LYS A 86 13.79 -3.19 -2.17
N PHE A 87 13.40 -2.68 -1.02
CA PHE A 87 14.35 -2.46 0.08
C PHE A 87 14.66 -3.82 0.70
N ASN A 88 15.93 -4.18 0.75
CA ASN A 88 16.35 -5.48 1.29
C ASN A 88 16.92 -5.35 2.69
N THR A 89 17.41 -4.18 3.07
CA THR A 89 18.05 -3.93 4.36
C THR A 89 17.29 -2.89 5.18
N LEU A 90 17.48 -2.94 6.49
CA LEU A 90 16.96 -1.92 7.40
C LEU A 90 17.57 -0.53 7.11
N GLU A 91 18.81 -0.48 6.65
CA GLU A 91 19.50 0.76 6.29
C GLU A 91 18.82 1.42 5.08
N GLU A 92 18.57 0.68 4.01
CA GLU A 92 17.86 1.18 2.83
C GLU A 92 16.44 1.67 3.16
N ALA A 93 15.78 1.04 4.13
CA ALA A 93 14.42 1.35 4.57
C ALA A 93 14.37 2.31 5.77
N ALA A 94 15.50 2.87 6.24
CA ALA A 94 15.56 3.66 7.48
C ALA A 94 14.54 4.80 7.52
N TRP A 95 14.31 5.47 6.41
CA TRP A 95 13.32 6.55 6.26
C TRP A 95 11.86 6.10 6.55
N LEU A 96 11.54 4.82 6.38
CA LEU A 96 10.22 4.29 6.71
C LEU A 96 9.94 4.29 8.23
N PHE A 97 10.99 4.32 9.05
CA PHE A 97 10.87 4.33 10.52
C PHE A 97 10.73 5.74 11.09
N GLU A 98 10.86 6.76 10.27
CA GLU A 98 10.73 8.15 10.66
C GLU A 98 9.27 8.64 10.61
N GLY A 99 9.01 9.79 11.24
CA GLY A 99 7.74 10.46 11.23
C GLY A 99 6.96 10.36 12.54
N PRO A 100 5.85 11.12 12.64
CA PRO A 100 5.03 11.14 13.85
C PRO A 100 4.24 9.84 14.03
N SER A 101 3.98 9.48 15.28
CA SER A 101 3.04 8.41 15.62
C SER A 101 1.62 8.95 15.56
N VAL A 102 0.74 8.23 14.89
CA VAL A 102 -0.69 8.53 14.80
C VAL A 102 -1.51 7.37 15.35
N SER A 103 -2.71 7.64 15.84
CA SER A 103 -3.63 6.57 16.24
C SER A 103 -4.18 5.86 15.00
N LEU A 104 -4.27 4.55 15.06
CA LEU A 104 -4.90 3.76 14.00
C LEU A 104 -6.35 4.23 13.74
N ASP A 105 -7.07 4.58 14.81
CA ASP A 105 -8.45 5.04 14.72
C ASP A 105 -8.60 6.46 14.12
N SER A 106 -7.50 7.18 13.94
CA SER A 106 -7.51 8.50 13.27
C SER A 106 -7.45 8.40 11.75
N LEU A 107 -7.18 7.22 11.19
CA LEU A 107 -7.17 7.02 9.76
C LEU A 107 -8.59 7.06 9.18
N PRO A 108 -8.75 7.34 7.88
CA PRO A 108 -10.05 7.37 7.24
C PRO A 108 -10.77 6.02 7.39
N THR A 109 -12.10 6.06 7.41
CA THR A 109 -12.93 4.86 7.39
C THR A 109 -14.15 5.09 6.53
N VAL A 110 -14.52 4.08 5.75
CA VAL A 110 -15.76 4.03 4.98
C VAL A 110 -16.64 2.86 5.43
N GLU A 111 -16.24 2.19 6.53
CA GLU A 111 -16.92 1.00 7.03
C GLU A 111 -18.37 1.32 7.40
N ASP A 112 -19.28 0.51 6.88
CA ASP A 112 -20.71 0.57 7.16
C ASP A 112 -21.25 -0.85 7.30
N SER A 113 -22.39 -1.01 7.97
CA SER A 113 -23.13 -2.28 8.06
C SER A 113 -23.78 -2.66 6.74
N ASP A 114 -24.08 -1.68 5.89
CA ASP A 114 -24.56 -1.87 4.53
C ASP A 114 -23.41 -1.66 3.54
N ILE A 115 -22.98 -2.73 2.88
CA ILE A 115 -21.89 -2.71 1.88
C ILE A 115 -22.15 -1.72 0.74
N ARG A 116 -23.42 -1.41 0.45
CA ARG A 116 -23.77 -0.40 -0.54
C ARG A 116 -23.42 1.00 -0.06
N GLN A 117 -23.66 1.30 1.22
CA GLN A 117 -23.28 2.59 1.81
C GLN A 117 -21.78 2.73 1.90
N GLU A 118 -21.09 1.66 2.30
CA GLU A 118 -19.63 1.59 2.31
C GLU A 118 -19.06 1.93 0.91
N LEU A 119 -19.60 1.31 -0.15
CA LEU A 119 -19.19 1.59 -1.52
C LEU A 119 -19.48 3.04 -1.94
N LEU A 120 -20.65 3.56 -1.64
CA LEU A 120 -21.04 4.93 -2.00
C LEU A 120 -20.17 5.96 -1.29
N THR A 121 -19.84 5.75 -0.03
CA THR A 121 -18.94 6.61 0.72
C THR A 121 -17.52 6.59 0.13
N ALA A 122 -17.02 5.40 -0.23
CA ALA A 122 -15.73 5.28 -0.90
C ALA A 122 -15.71 6.02 -2.25
N LEU A 123 -16.77 5.88 -3.05
CA LEU A 123 -16.90 6.57 -4.34
C LEU A 123 -16.98 8.09 -4.20
N ASP A 124 -17.69 8.57 -3.20
CA ASP A 124 -17.77 10.02 -2.95
C ASP A 124 -16.40 10.59 -2.57
N GLY A 125 -15.65 9.87 -1.74
CA GLY A 125 -14.29 10.25 -1.35
C GLY A 125 -13.25 10.17 -2.49
N LEU A 126 -13.54 9.45 -3.58
CA LEU A 126 -12.67 9.41 -4.75
C LEU A 126 -12.82 10.62 -5.67
N ARG A 127 -13.80 11.50 -5.44
CA ARG A 127 -13.98 12.69 -6.29
C ARG A 127 -12.73 13.59 -6.29
N PRO A 128 -12.38 14.20 -7.44
CA PRO A 128 -13.13 14.27 -8.70
C PRO A 128 -12.89 13.09 -9.65
N MET A 129 -12.23 12.01 -9.24
CA MET A 129 -12.00 10.86 -10.11
C MET A 129 -13.33 10.12 -10.41
N THR A 130 -13.42 9.57 -11.62
CA THR A 130 -14.57 8.79 -12.06
C THR A 130 -14.22 7.32 -12.06
N MET A 131 -15.05 6.49 -11.45
CA MET A 131 -14.95 5.04 -11.54
C MET A 131 -15.89 4.51 -12.64
N TYR A 132 -15.36 3.66 -13.49
CA TYR A 132 -16.11 2.89 -14.48
C TYR A 132 -16.20 1.44 -14.02
N ALA A 133 -17.37 0.86 -14.09
CA ALA A 133 -17.59 -0.56 -13.84
C ALA A 133 -18.05 -1.23 -15.16
N VAL A 134 -17.26 -2.19 -15.62
CA VAL A 134 -17.57 -2.98 -16.82
C VAL A 134 -18.07 -4.35 -16.37
N GLU A 135 -19.29 -4.70 -16.74
CA GLU A 135 -19.82 -6.02 -16.43
C GLU A 135 -19.08 -7.08 -17.25
N THR A 136 -18.56 -8.09 -16.55
CA THR A 136 -17.82 -9.22 -17.14
C THR A 136 -18.44 -10.56 -16.75
N THR A 137 -19.69 -10.55 -16.31
CA THR A 137 -20.44 -11.73 -15.90
C THR A 137 -20.47 -12.77 -17.01
N HIS A 138 -19.97 -13.97 -16.70
CA HIS A 138 -20.01 -15.07 -17.67
C HIS A 138 -21.42 -15.64 -17.77
N GLN A 139 -22.02 -15.56 -18.96
CA GLN A 139 -23.43 -15.87 -19.20
C GLN A 139 -23.89 -17.25 -18.71
N ARG A 140 -23.01 -18.28 -18.82
CA ARG A 140 -23.35 -19.64 -18.39
C ARG A 140 -23.23 -19.87 -16.89
N LEU A 141 -22.36 -19.12 -16.20
CA LEU A 141 -22.13 -19.26 -14.77
C LEU A 141 -23.09 -18.42 -13.93
N GLY A 142 -23.56 -17.30 -14.48
CA GLY A 142 -24.49 -16.40 -13.80
C GLY A 142 -23.92 -15.74 -12.52
N ILE A 143 -22.61 -15.83 -12.31
CA ILE A 143 -21.93 -15.20 -11.17
C ILE A 143 -21.59 -13.76 -11.58
N PRO A 144 -22.17 -12.76 -10.90
CA PRO A 144 -21.88 -11.35 -11.22
C PRO A 144 -20.41 -11.03 -11.02
N THR A 145 -19.78 -10.54 -12.07
CA THR A 145 -18.39 -10.07 -12.03
C THR A 145 -18.28 -8.73 -12.75
N HIS A 146 -17.44 -7.84 -12.20
CA HIS A 146 -17.19 -6.53 -12.77
C HIS A 146 -15.70 -6.24 -12.80
N TYR A 147 -15.26 -5.57 -13.84
CA TYR A 147 -13.93 -4.98 -13.93
C TYR A 147 -14.05 -3.47 -13.67
N THR A 148 -13.33 -2.97 -12.68
CA THR A 148 -13.38 -1.55 -12.31
C THR A 148 -12.15 -0.82 -12.83
N ILE A 149 -12.37 0.39 -13.36
CA ILE A 149 -11.33 1.26 -13.91
C ILE A 149 -11.51 2.65 -13.30
N VAL A 150 -10.45 3.17 -12.69
CA VAL A 150 -10.42 4.55 -12.18
C VAL A 150 -9.25 5.27 -12.88
N PRO A 151 -9.53 6.03 -13.95
CA PRO A 151 -8.48 6.77 -14.64
C PRO A 151 -7.78 7.74 -13.69
N GLY A 152 -6.46 7.76 -13.74
CA GLY A 152 -5.64 8.57 -12.85
C GLY A 152 -5.15 7.87 -11.58
N MET A 153 -5.66 6.67 -11.29
CA MET A 153 -5.07 5.80 -10.28
C MET A 153 -3.88 5.03 -10.84
N ALA A 154 -2.99 4.60 -9.94
CA ALA A 154 -1.88 3.72 -10.30
C ALA A 154 -2.40 2.39 -10.88
N PHE A 155 -1.84 1.97 -12.00
CA PHE A 155 -2.22 0.74 -12.68
C PHE A 155 -1.12 -0.32 -12.55
N ARG A 156 -1.47 -1.50 -12.05
CA ARG A 156 -0.50 -2.50 -11.62
C ARG A 156 0.22 -3.23 -12.77
N GLU A 157 -0.38 -3.42 -13.94
CA GLU A 157 0.06 -4.55 -14.79
C GLU A 157 0.81 -4.20 -16.08
N ARG A 158 0.68 -3.04 -16.68
CA ARG A 158 1.26 -2.80 -18.01
C ARG A 158 2.11 -1.54 -18.18
N ASP A 159 1.85 -0.51 -17.41
CA ASP A 159 2.61 0.75 -17.49
C ASP A 159 2.93 1.28 -16.09
N ARG A 160 3.43 0.37 -15.28
CA ARG A 160 3.60 0.53 -13.83
C ARG A 160 4.40 1.77 -13.47
N ASN A 161 5.49 1.96 -14.19
CA ASN A 161 6.45 3.00 -13.84
C ASN A 161 5.89 4.40 -14.10
N GLN A 162 5.12 4.57 -15.18
CA GLN A 162 4.56 5.88 -15.52
C GLN A 162 3.33 6.21 -14.67
N SER A 163 2.38 5.29 -14.56
CA SER A 163 1.13 5.55 -13.83
C SER A 163 1.37 5.74 -12.33
N LEU A 164 2.27 4.97 -11.72
CA LEU A 164 2.63 5.12 -10.31
C LEU A 164 3.33 6.46 -10.07
N GLY A 165 4.35 6.80 -10.88
CA GLY A 165 5.05 8.07 -10.77
C GLY A 165 4.11 9.26 -10.91
N LEU A 166 3.24 9.26 -11.93
CA LEU A 166 2.25 10.31 -12.14
C LEU A 166 1.25 10.43 -10.97
N PHE A 167 0.81 9.30 -10.41
CA PHE A 167 -0.07 9.31 -9.24
C PHE A 167 0.62 9.93 -8.02
N VAL A 168 1.84 9.49 -7.70
CA VAL A 168 2.61 10.03 -6.57
C VAL A 168 2.96 11.50 -6.79
N GLY A 169 3.39 11.88 -8.00
CA GLY A 169 3.69 13.28 -8.34
C GLY A 169 2.48 14.19 -8.16
N ARG A 170 1.29 13.74 -8.58
CA ARG A 170 0.04 14.48 -8.34
C ARG A 170 -0.24 14.66 -6.85
N LYS A 171 -0.08 13.62 -6.05
CA LYS A 171 -0.26 13.69 -4.60
C LYS A 171 0.73 14.64 -3.92
N LEU A 172 1.98 14.64 -4.34
CA LEU A 172 2.97 15.60 -3.85
C LEU A 172 2.54 17.06 -4.12
N VAL A 173 2.05 17.36 -5.33
CA VAL A 173 1.59 18.71 -5.69
C VAL A 173 0.32 19.11 -4.91
N GLU A 174 -0.57 18.15 -4.65
CA GLU A 174 -1.82 18.41 -3.92
C GLU A 174 -1.60 18.64 -2.41
N GLU A 175 -0.61 18.00 -1.80
CA GLU A 175 -0.52 17.85 -0.35
C GLU A 175 0.74 18.45 0.29
N ALA A 176 1.82 18.60 -0.48
CA ALA A 176 3.06 19.16 0.02
C ALA A 176 3.17 20.68 -0.21
N ASP A 177 4.00 21.35 0.59
CA ASP A 177 4.42 22.70 0.25
C ASP A 177 5.24 22.72 -1.07
N ALA A 178 5.31 23.88 -1.71
CA ALA A 178 5.90 23.98 -3.04
C ALA A 178 7.37 23.54 -3.12
N ALA A 179 8.15 23.71 -2.06
CA ALA A 179 9.55 23.30 -2.05
C ALA A 179 9.68 21.77 -1.95
N THR A 180 8.94 21.18 -1.03
CA THR A 180 8.89 19.72 -0.82
C THR A 180 8.33 19.01 -2.06
N ALA A 181 7.27 19.57 -2.69
CA ALA A 181 6.70 19.02 -3.91
C ALA A 181 7.72 19.06 -5.06
N LEU A 182 8.44 20.17 -5.24
CA LEU A 182 9.44 20.32 -6.30
C LEU A 182 10.60 19.35 -6.14
N ASP A 183 11.11 19.18 -4.93
CA ASP A 183 12.20 18.24 -4.66
C ASP A 183 11.74 16.79 -4.82
N GLY A 184 10.54 16.45 -4.39
CA GLY A 184 9.93 15.13 -4.63
C GLY A 184 9.74 14.83 -6.11
N LEU A 185 9.28 15.80 -6.91
CA LEU A 185 9.14 15.62 -8.36
C LEU A 185 10.47 15.37 -9.06
N LYS A 186 11.56 16.02 -8.64
CA LYS A 186 12.92 15.74 -9.18
C LYS A 186 13.33 14.28 -8.92
N VAL A 187 13.08 13.79 -7.71
CA VAL A 187 13.35 12.37 -7.37
C VAL A 187 12.50 11.44 -8.24
N LEU A 188 11.22 11.79 -8.45
CA LEU A 188 10.35 10.99 -9.32
C LEU A 188 10.79 10.99 -10.78
N GLU A 189 11.30 12.10 -11.32
CA GLU A 189 11.86 12.15 -12.67
C GLU A 189 13.07 11.23 -12.84
N GLU A 190 13.91 11.11 -11.80
CA GLU A 190 15.03 10.16 -11.80
C GLU A 190 14.56 8.70 -11.75
N CYS A 191 13.56 8.41 -10.92
CA CYS A 191 13.00 7.06 -10.77
C CYS A 191 12.16 6.63 -11.97
N TYR A 192 11.46 7.57 -12.60
CA TYR A 192 10.50 7.33 -13.68
C TYR A 192 10.78 8.22 -14.90
N PRO A 193 11.91 8.03 -15.61
CA PRO A 193 12.39 8.93 -16.67
C PRO A 193 11.47 9.02 -17.89
N LYS A 194 10.46 8.15 -18.01
CA LYS A 194 9.45 8.20 -19.06
C LYS A 194 8.15 8.90 -18.65
N ALA A 195 8.01 9.22 -17.35
CA ALA A 195 6.88 10.02 -16.88
C ALA A 195 7.22 11.51 -17.10
N HIS A 196 6.24 12.27 -17.55
CA HIS A 196 6.36 13.72 -17.69
C HIS A 196 5.51 14.36 -16.58
N PHE A 197 6.19 14.96 -15.62
CA PHE A 197 5.59 15.63 -14.47
C PHE A 197 5.38 17.11 -14.72
#